data_ce00591ab632006f0e1f872acb31b8ca
#
_entry.id   ce00591ab632006f0e1f872acb31b8ca
#
_cell.length_a   1.000
_cell.length_b   1.000
_cell.length_c   1.000
_cell.angle_alpha   90.00
_cell.angle_beta   90.00
_cell.angle_gamma   90.00
#
_symmetry.space_group_name_H-M   'P 1'
#
loop_
_entity.id
_entity.type
_entity.pdbx_description
1 polymer ?
#
loop_
_entity_poly.entity_id
_entity_poly.type
_entity_poly.pdbx_seq_one_letter_code
_entity_poly.pdbx_strand_id
1 'polypeptide(L)'
;MKRDTVAFDLDGTLLDTLADLAHATEAVLRDAGLGRPDGLPLHSLEEYRHFVGNGARRLIERAAGTAEPALIGRLLTDFLRIYDRDCLARTKPYPGIPELLAVLSAQRCRLVVVTNKPEEQAVKILEHVFPERPFAAICGGRAGRRHKPDPAALLETLEAVGAGPETAIYVGDSDVDVHTAHNAGIPCAGAVWGFRGEEELARAGADVLLYEPAGLLRCLELF
;
A
#
# COMPACT_ATOMS: atom_id res chain seq x y z
N MET A 1 10.92 12.00 -22.23
CA MET A 1 10.44 13.19 -21.47
C MET A 1 10.83 12.95 -20.01
N LYS A 2 11.20 13.97 -19.27
CA LYS A 2 11.52 13.82 -17.83
C LYS A 2 10.23 13.44 -17.08
N ARG A 3 10.29 12.38 -16.25
CA ARG A 3 9.17 12.01 -15.39
C ARG A 3 9.06 12.99 -14.23
N ASP A 4 7.91 13.59 -14.06
CA ASP A 4 7.62 14.59 -13.03
C ASP A 4 6.47 14.18 -12.09
N THR A 5 5.96 12.97 -12.24
CA THR A 5 4.86 12.44 -11.45
C THR A 5 5.26 11.09 -10.84
N VAL A 6 5.08 10.95 -9.53
CA VAL A 6 5.37 9.70 -8.82
C VAL A 6 4.09 9.21 -8.14
N ALA A 7 3.65 8.03 -8.53
CA ALA A 7 2.57 7.31 -7.87
C ALA A 7 3.14 6.28 -6.90
N PHE A 8 2.68 6.27 -5.67
CA PHE A 8 3.12 5.35 -4.62
C PHE A 8 2.00 4.43 -4.17
N ASP A 9 2.31 3.18 -3.87
CA ASP A 9 1.51 2.43 -2.91
C ASP A 9 1.74 2.96 -1.49
N LEU A 10 0.95 2.48 -0.54
CA LEU A 10 0.98 2.91 0.85
C LEU A 10 1.63 1.87 1.77
N ASP A 11 0.93 0.74 1.96
CA ASP A 11 1.28 -0.32 2.92
C ASP A 11 2.49 -1.12 2.39
N GLY A 12 3.63 -1.07 3.09
CA GLY A 12 4.87 -1.71 2.63
C GLY A 12 5.75 -0.82 1.73
N THR A 13 5.23 0.29 1.24
CA THR A 13 5.97 1.21 0.36
C THR A 13 6.33 2.52 1.06
N LEU A 14 5.35 3.34 1.39
CA LEU A 14 5.55 4.58 2.16
C LEU A 14 5.63 4.30 3.66
N LEU A 15 4.77 3.40 4.14
CA LEU A 15 4.56 3.16 5.57
C LEU A 15 4.69 1.67 5.93
N ASP A 16 5.36 1.40 7.05
CA ASP A 16 5.28 0.13 7.75
C ASP A 16 4.01 0.12 8.61
N THR A 17 2.97 -0.48 8.09
CA THR A 17 1.64 -0.60 8.71
C THR A 17 1.37 -2.02 9.24
N LEU A 18 2.33 -2.93 9.07
CA LEU A 18 2.13 -4.37 9.27
C LEU A 18 1.66 -4.71 10.67
N ALA A 19 2.29 -4.11 11.69
CA ALA A 19 1.99 -4.41 13.09
C ALA A 19 0.57 -3.99 13.50
N ASP A 20 0.05 -2.87 12.97
CA ASP A 20 -1.31 -2.41 13.27
C ASP A 20 -2.35 -3.23 12.52
N LEU A 21 -2.07 -3.63 11.25
CA LEU A 21 -2.93 -4.54 10.48
C LEU A 21 -3.03 -5.91 11.17
N ALA A 22 -1.90 -6.49 11.57
CA ALA A 22 -1.85 -7.76 12.28
C ALA A 22 -2.61 -7.67 13.62
N HIS A 23 -2.37 -6.63 14.42
CA HIS A 23 -3.04 -6.42 15.71
C HIS A 23 -4.57 -6.38 15.56
N ALA A 24 -5.08 -5.57 14.63
CA ALA A 24 -6.53 -5.47 14.41
C ALA A 24 -7.13 -6.78 13.92
N THR A 25 -6.43 -7.51 13.04
CA THR A 25 -6.88 -8.81 12.52
C THR A 25 -6.92 -9.86 13.63
N GLU A 26 -5.85 -9.99 14.42
CA GLU A 26 -5.79 -10.94 15.55
C GLU A 26 -6.87 -10.65 16.61
N ALA A 27 -7.16 -9.37 16.87
CA ALA A 27 -8.22 -8.99 17.80
C ALA A 27 -9.59 -9.49 17.31
N VAL A 28 -9.90 -9.29 16.03
CA VAL A 28 -11.17 -9.73 15.42
C VAL A 28 -11.29 -11.27 15.41
N LEU A 29 -10.23 -11.98 15.04
CA LEU A 29 -10.22 -13.43 15.04
C LEU A 29 -10.46 -14.00 16.44
N ARG A 30 -9.79 -13.43 17.44
CA ARG A 30 -9.95 -13.83 18.86
C ARG A 30 -11.38 -13.56 19.34
N ASP A 31 -11.93 -12.38 19.07
CA ASP A 31 -13.29 -11.99 19.48
C ASP A 31 -14.37 -12.89 18.83
N ALA A 32 -14.09 -13.41 17.63
CA ALA A 32 -14.94 -14.37 16.92
C ALA A 32 -14.74 -15.83 17.36
N GLY A 33 -13.88 -16.12 18.34
CA GLY A 33 -13.59 -17.47 18.80
C GLY A 33 -12.71 -18.29 17.84
N LEU A 34 -12.04 -17.64 16.89
CA LEU A 34 -11.08 -18.26 15.96
C LEU A 34 -9.63 -18.14 16.43
N GLY A 35 -9.39 -17.43 17.53
CA GLY A 35 -8.07 -17.27 18.12
C GLY A 35 -7.56 -18.53 18.78
N ARG A 36 -6.27 -18.54 19.14
CA ARG A 36 -5.63 -19.63 19.88
C ARG A 36 -6.13 -19.67 21.33
N PRO A 37 -6.32 -20.87 21.93
CA PRO A 37 -6.74 -20.99 23.32
C PRO A 37 -5.74 -20.42 24.34
N ASP A 38 -4.45 -20.38 23.97
CA ASP A 38 -3.36 -19.84 24.82
C ASP A 38 -3.25 -18.30 24.75
N GLY A 39 -4.08 -17.63 23.94
CA GLY A 39 -4.10 -16.19 23.78
C GLY A 39 -2.94 -15.61 22.95
N LEU A 40 -2.06 -16.45 22.43
CA LEU A 40 -1.00 -16.02 21.51
C LEU A 40 -1.59 -15.68 20.12
N PRO A 41 -0.88 -14.88 19.30
CA PRO A 41 -1.29 -14.62 17.93
C PRO A 41 -1.48 -15.93 17.14
N LEU A 42 -2.52 -15.96 16.30
CA LEU A 42 -2.79 -17.09 15.39
C LEU A 42 -1.73 -17.15 14.30
N HIS A 43 -1.31 -15.98 13.80
CA HIS A 43 -0.34 -15.82 12.73
C HIS A 43 0.86 -14.96 13.14
N SER A 44 2.00 -15.27 12.56
CA SER A 44 3.23 -14.48 12.67
C SER A 44 3.15 -13.21 11.82
N LEU A 45 3.99 -12.19 12.11
CA LEU A 45 4.12 -11.02 11.25
C LEU A 45 4.60 -11.39 9.83
N GLU A 46 5.41 -12.44 9.70
CA GLU A 46 5.87 -12.92 8.40
C GLU A 46 4.70 -13.43 7.54
N GLU A 47 3.76 -14.18 8.12
CA GLU A 47 2.54 -14.58 7.41
C GLU A 47 1.70 -13.37 7.01
N TYR A 48 1.59 -12.36 7.90
CA TYR A 48 0.86 -11.12 7.58
C TYR A 48 1.47 -10.34 6.41
N ARG A 49 2.79 -10.39 6.18
CA ARG A 49 3.41 -9.83 4.97
C ARG A 49 2.76 -10.36 3.70
N HIS A 50 2.38 -11.64 3.69
CA HIS A 50 1.73 -12.29 2.54
C HIS A 50 0.21 -12.12 2.52
N PHE A 51 -0.42 -11.79 3.63
CA PHE A 51 -1.87 -11.58 3.70
C PHE A 51 -2.27 -10.19 3.19
N VAL A 52 -1.42 -9.18 3.40
CA VAL A 52 -1.65 -7.78 3.01
C VAL A 52 -1.43 -7.57 1.50
N GLY A 53 -1.96 -6.47 0.93
CA GLY A 53 -1.74 -6.01 -0.46
C GLY A 53 -2.98 -6.10 -1.36
N ASN A 54 -3.90 -7.04 -1.11
CA ASN A 54 -5.09 -7.26 -1.94
C ASN A 54 -6.40 -6.72 -1.32
N GLY A 55 -6.29 -5.74 -0.41
CA GLY A 55 -7.42 -5.12 0.30
C GLY A 55 -7.86 -5.87 1.55
N ALA A 56 -8.63 -5.17 2.41
CA ALA A 56 -9.00 -5.64 3.75
C ALA A 56 -9.78 -6.96 3.74
N ARG A 57 -10.69 -7.17 2.77
CA ARG A 57 -11.44 -8.44 2.67
C ARG A 57 -10.51 -9.63 2.48
N ARG A 58 -9.53 -9.56 1.58
CA ARG A 58 -8.58 -10.63 1.31
C ARG A 58 -7.65 -10.90 2.49
N LEU A 59 -7.24 -9.85 3.21
CA LEU A 59 -6.52 -9.99 4.46
C LEU A 59 -7.31 -10.84 5.45
N ILE A 60 -8.60 -10.54 5.68
CA ILE A 60 -9.46 -11.26 6.61
C ILE A 60 -9.71 -12.70 6.13
N GLU A 61 -9.98 -12.92 4.85
CA GLU A 61 -10.18 -14.26 4.27
C GLU A 61 -8.95 -15.17 4.49
N ARG A 62 -7.75 -14.64 4.25
CA ARG A 62 -6.47 -15.35 4.45
C ARG A 62 -6.23 -15.65 5.92
N ALA A 63 -6.41 -14.67 6.78
CA ALA A 63 -6.19 -14.83 8.21
C ALA A 63 -7.23 -15.75 8.90
N ALA A 64 -8.48 -15.74 8.44
CA ALA A 64 -9.52 -16.63 8.96
C ALA A 64 -9.46 -18.05 8.35
N GLY A 65 -8.67 -18.27 7.30
CA GLY A 65 -8.57 -19.55 6.59
C GLY A 65 -9.88 -19.98 5.89
N THR A 66 -10.77 -19.03 5.61
CA THR A 66 -12.07 -19.30 4.98
C THR A 66 -12.53 -18.11 4.13
N ALA A 67 -13.43 -18.34 3.19
CA ALA A 67 -14.08 -17.32 2.37
C ALA A 67 -15.62 -17.34 2.55
N GLU A 68 -16.13 -17.92 3.66
CA GLU A 68 -17.57 -17.97 3.93
C GLU A 68 -18.13 -16.53 4.05
N PRO A 69 -19.06 -16.12 3.14
CA PRO A 69 -19.39 -14.69 2.97
C PRO A 69 -19.99 -14.01 4.20
N ALA A 70 -20.83 -14.71 4.97
CA ALA A 70 -21.49 -14.14 6.14
C ALA A 70 -20.49 -13.94 7.29
N LEU A 71 -19.59 -14.89 7.51
CA LEU A 71 -18.53 -14.78 8.51
C LEU A 71 -17.55 -13.65 8.14
N ILE A 72 -17.05 -13.67 6.91
CA ILE A 72 -16.10 -12.64 6.43
C ILE A 72 -16.72 -11.26 6.46
N GLY A 73 -18.01 -11.11 6.13
CA GLY A 73 -18.71 -9.83 6.25
C GLY A 73 -18.71 -9.26 7.67
N ARG A 74 -18.97 -10.10 8.68
CA ARG A 74 -18.91 -9.70 10.11
C ARG A 74 -17.48 -9.34 10.53
N LEU A 75 -16.54 -10.25 10.26
CA LEU A 75 -15.12 -10.02 10.61
C LEU A 75 -14.56 -8.74 9.98
N LEU A 76 -14.90 -8.47 8.72
CA LEU A 76 -14.48 -7.26 8.02
C LEU A 76 -15.04 -5.99 8.66
N THR A 77 -16.32 -6.00 9.05
CA THR A 77 -16.94 -4.88 9.75
C THR A 77 -16.23 -4.58 11.07
N ASP A 78 -15.97 -5.61 11.87
CA ASP A 78 -15.27 -5.46 13.14
C ASP A 78 -13.80 -5.07 12.96
N PHE A 79 -13.13 -5.62 11.95
CA PHE A 79 -11.77 -5.23 11.58
C PHE A 79 -11.69 -3.73 11.24
N LEU A 80 -12.55 -3.23 10.37
CA LEU A 80 -12.54 -1.81 9.99
C LEU A 80 -12.74 -0.90 11.20
N ARG A 81 -13.63 -1.27 12.13
CA ARG A 81 -13.86 -0.52 13.37
C ARG A 81 -12.63 -0.52 14.29
N ILE A 82 -11.99 -1.68 14.50
CA ILE A 82 -10.80 -1.81 15.36
C ILE A 82 -9.61 -1.10 14.69
N TYR A 83 -9.40 -1.36 13.41
CA TYR A 83 -8.30 -0.78 12.65
C TYR A 83 -8.39 0.74 12.56
N ASP A 84 -9.59 1.29 12.35
CA ASP A 84 -9.78 2.75 12.34
C ASP A 84 -9.37 3.39 13.67
N ARG A 85 -9.63 2.73 14.80
CA ARG A 85 -9.21 3.22 16.12
C ARG A 85 -7.70 3.15 16.32
N ASP A 86 -7.05 2.07 15.88
CA ASP A 86 -5.70 1.69 16.31
C ASP A 86 -4.63 1.84 15.21
N CYS A 87 -4.99 2.24 13.98
CA CYS A 87 -4.11 2.26 12.81
C CYS A 87 -2.93 3.26 12.86
N LEU A 88 -2.85 4.06 13.90
CA LEU A 88 -1.77 5.02 14.15
C LEU A 88 -0.84 4.61 15.32
N ALA A 89 -1.09 3.46 15.93
CA ALA A 89 -0.40 3.10 17.16
C ALA A 89 1.07 2.69 16.93
N ARG A 90 1.36 2.04 15.79
CA ARG A 90 2.69 1.50 15.42
C ARG A 90 3.10 1.86 14.00
N THR A 91 2.16 2.35 13.20
CA THR A 91 2.38 2.77 11.83
C THR A 91 3.39 3.92 11.77
N LYS A 92 4.41 3.77 10.94
CA LYS A 92 5.49 4.75 10.76
C LYS A 92 6.01 4.75 9.32
N PRO A 93 6.59 5.87 8.84
CA PRO A 93 7.25 5.89 7.54
C PRO A 93 8.48 4.98 7.54
N TYR A 94 8.76 4.38 6.38
CA TYR A 94 10.04 3.72 6.19
C TYR A 94 11.18 4.75 6.25
N PRO A 95 12.39 4.34 6.74
CA PRO A 95 13.56 5.22 6.76
C PRO A 95 13.86 5.80 5.39
N GLY A 96 14.06 7.12 5.30
CA GLY A 96 14.35 7.82 4.06
C GLY A 96 13.12 8.26 3.24
N ILE A 97 11.91 7.83 3.58
CA ILE A 97 10.68 8.27 2.91
C ILE A 97 10.38 9.75 3.15
N PRO A 98 10.42 10.30 4.40
CA PRO A 98 10.19 11.72 4.61
C PRO A 98 11.15 12.60 3.82
N GLU A 99 12.44 12.24 3.81
CA GLU A 99 13.50 12.95 3.08
C GLU A 99 13.27 12.89 1.55
N LEU A 100 12.90 11.71 1.03
CA LEU A 100 12.57 11.56 -0.38
C LEU A 100 11.39 12.45 -0.78
N LEU A 101 10.29 12.43 -0.02
CA LEU A 101 9.10 13.24 -0.30
C LEU A 101 9.42 14.74 -0.27
N ALA A 102 10.26 15.19 0.67
CA ALA A 102 10.71 16.58 0.74
C ALA A 102 11.51 16.99 -0.51
N VAL A 103 12.43 16.13 -0.98
CA VAL A 103 13.21 16.39 -2.20
C VAL A 103 12.33 16.43 -3.45
N LEU A 104 11.42 15.45 -3.60
CA LEU A 104 10.50 15.40 -4.73
C LEU A 104 9.57 16.62 -4.76
N SER A 105 9.06 17.04 -3.60
CA SER A 105 8.23 18.25 -3.47
C SER A 105 9.02 19.52 -3.84
N ALA A 106 10.27 19.64 -3.40
CA ALA A 106 11.14 20.76 -3.77
C ALA A 106 11.43 20.80 -5.29
N GLN A 107 11.49 19.64 -5.94
CA GLN A 107 11.62 19.51 -7.39
C GLN A 107 10.29 19.72 -8.14
N ARG A 108 9.19 20.02 -7.42
CA ARG A 108 7.84 20.18 -7.96
C ARG A 108 7.30 18.94 -8.67
N CYS A 109 7.75 17.74 -8.26
CA CYS A 109 7.12 16.50 -8.70
C CYS A 109 5.69 16.41 -8.14
N ARG A 110 4.76 15.91 -8.96
CA ARG A 110 3.42 15.56 -8.50
C ARG A 110 3.49 14.22 -7.80
N LEU A 111 3.04 14.17 -6.55
CA LEU A 111 3.04 12.96 -5.75
C LEU A 111 1.60 12.50 -5.55
N VAL A 112 1.30 11.26 -5.88
CA VAL A 112 -0.03 10.66 -5.68
C VAL A 112 0.11 9.31 -4.98
N VAL A 113 -0.94 8.92 -4.24
CA VAL A 113 -1.01 7.60 -3.61
C VAL A 113 -2.14 6.81 -4.24
N VAL A 114 -1.86 5.57 -4.65
CA VAL A 114 -2.86 4.63 -5.19
C VAL A 114 -2.71 3.28 -4.48
N THR A 115 -3.69 2.94 -3.63
CA THR A 115 -3.59 1.78 -2.73
C THR A 115 -4.89 0.96 -2.69
N ASN A 116 -4.79 -0.34 -2.38
CA ASN A 116 -5.92 -1.22 -2.08
C ASN A 116 -6.46 -1.06 -0.65
N LYS A 117 -5.77 -0.28 0.18
CA LYS A 117 -6.25 0.09 1.52
C LYS A 117 -7.54 0.91 1.41
N PRO A 118 -8.54 0.73 2.31
CA PRO A 118 -9.72 1.58 2.33
C PRO A 118 -9.36 3.07 2.39
N GLU A 119 -10.00 3.88 1.54
CA GLU A 119 -9.61 5.28 1.29
C GLU A 119 -9.64 6.14 2.56
N GLU A 120 -10.66 5.96 3.41
CA GLU A 120 -10.79 6.71 4.66
C GLU A 120 -9.58 6.50 5.58
N GLN A 121 -9.14 5.25 5.76
CA GLN A 121 -7.97 4.92 6.58
C GLN A 121 -6.67 5.38 5.91
N ALA A 122 -6.57 5.28 4.57
CA ALA A 122 -5.40 5.77 3.85
C ALA A 122 -5.21 7.29 4.04
N VAL A 123 -6.27 8.07 3.87
CA VAL A 123 -6.26 9.53 4.08
C VAL A 123 -5.91 9.87 5.53
N LYS A 124 -6.61 9.26 6.50
CA LYS A 124 -6.38 9.47 7.94
C LYS A 124 -4.92 9.25 8.34
N ILE A 125 -4.34 8.14 7.89
CA ILE A 125 -2.96 7.78 8.23
C ILE A 125 -1.98 8.75 7.56
N LEU A 126 -2.16 9.04 6.27
CA LEU A 126 -1.27 9.94 5.53
C LEU A 126 -1.29 11.37 6.08
N GLU A 127 -2.46 11.89 6.43
CA GLU A 127 -2.58 13.23 7.04
C GLU A 127 -1.95 13.32 8.44
N HIS A 128 -1.99 12.21 9.20
CA HIS A 128 -1.34 12.14 10.50
C HIS A 128 0.19 12.05 10.39
N VAL A 129 0.68 11.17 9.51
CA VAL A 129 2.11 10.89 9.37
C VAL A 129 2.85 11.98 8.59
N PHE A 130 2.16 12.59 7.61
CA PHE A 130 2.72 13.65 6.75
C PHE A 130 1.84 14.92 6.83
N PRO A 131 1.95 15.68 7.92
CA PRO A 131 1.12 16.89 8.15
C PRO A 131 1.31 17.97 7.08
N GLU A 132 2.45 17.97 6.36
CA GLU A 132 2.72 18.85 5.22
C GLU A 132 1.87 18.53 3.98
N ARG A 133 1.16 17.39 3.98
CA ARG A 133 0.27 16.92 2.91
C ARG A 133 0.92 16.99 1.52
N PRO A 134 2.03 16.27 1.28
CA PRO A 134 2.79 16.39 0.03
C PRO A 134 2.07 15.77 -1.18
N PHE A 135 0.98 15.03 -0.97
CA PHE A 135 0.29 14.28 -2.03
C PHE A 135 -0.80 15.13 -2.68
N ALA A 136 -0.73 15.28 -4.01
CA ALA A 136 -1.73 15.98 -4.82
C ALA A 136 -3.06 15.21 -4.88
N ALA A 137 -3.02 13.86 -4.79
CA ALA A 137 -4.20 13.01 -4.72
C ALA A 137 -3.91 11.73 -3.93
N ILE A 138 -4.93 11.23 -3.24
CA ILE A 138 -4.92 9.94 -2.54
C ILE A 138 -6.12 9.15 -3.04
N CYS A 139 -5.86 7.97 -3.60
CA CYS A 139 -6.87 7.06 -4.14
C CYS A 139 -6.77 5.72 -3.44
N GLY A 140 -7.74 5.41 -2.60
CA GLY A 140 -7.86 4.15 -1.87
C GLY A 140 -8.98 3.26 -2.39
N GLY A 141 -9.14 2.09 -1.76
CA GLY A 141 -10.23 1.17 -2.01
C GLY A 141 -11.57 1.75 -1.55
N ARG A 142 -12.60 1.66 -2.39
CA ARG A 142 -13.99 2.02 -2.05
C ARG A 142 -14.97 1.16 -2.84
N ALA A 143 -16.23 1.14 -2.40
CA ALA A 143 -17.28 0.41 -3.09
C ALA A 143 -17.38 0.83 -4.56
N GLY A 144 -17.44 -0.15 -5.47
CA GLY A 144 -17.52 0.06 -6.91
C GLY A 144 -16.19 0.35 -7.61
N ARG A 145 -15.10 0.61 -6.89
CA ARG A 145 -13.77 0.75 -7.49
C ARG A 145 -13.08 -0.61 -7.59
N ARG A 146 -12.52 -0.89 -8.76
CA ARG A 146 -11.71 -2.09 -8.96
C ARG A 146 -10.39 -1.93 -8.20
N HIS A 147 -9.95 -3.03 -7.59
CA HIS A 147 -8.67 -3.08 -6.87
C HIS A 147 -7.51 -3.25 -7.84
N LYS A 148 -6.32 -2.79 -7.46
CA LYS A 148 -5.07 -3.20 -8.08
C LYS A 148 -5.04 -4.74 -8.18
N PRO A 149 -4.61 -5.33 -9.30
CA PRO A 149 -3.83 -4.74 -10.39
C PRO A 149 -4.66 -4.14 -11.55
N ASP A 150 -5.96 -3.85 -11.39
CA ASP A 150 -6.70 -3.09 -12.40
C ASP A 150 -6.13 -1.66 -12.45
N PRO A 151 -5.73 -1.15 -13.64
CA PRO A 151 -5.03 0.13 -13.76
C PRO A 151 -5.95 1.35 -13.63
N ALA A 152 -7.28 1.17 -13.64
CA ALA A 152 -8.24 2.27 -13.73
C ALA A 152 -8.03 3.32 -12.63
N ALA A 153 -7.87 2.89 -11.36
CA ALA A 153 -7.66 3.80 -10.25
C ALA A 153 -6.38 4.64 -10.40
N LEU A 154 -5.30 4.04 -10.93
CA LEU A 154 -4.04 4.74 -11.20
C LEU A 154 -4.21 5.76 -12.32
N LEU A 155 -4.78 5.36 -13.45
CA LEU A 155 -4.98 6.25 -14.61
C LEU A 155 -5.91 7.41 -14.27
N GLU A 156 -7.04 7.18 -13.62
CA GLU A 156 -7.97 8.22 -13.14
C GLU A 156 -7.27 9.19 -12.17
N THR A 157 -6.41 8.69 -11.28
CA THR A 157 -5.69 9.54 -10.33
C THR A 157 -4.66 10.42 -11.02
N LEU A 158 -3.92 9.88 -12.00
CA LEU A 158 -2.98 10.66 -12.81
C LEU A 158 -3.69 11.75 -13.60
N GLU A 159 -4.80 11.42 -14.27
CA GLU A 159 -5.61 12.39 -15.03
C GLU A 159 -6.10 13.53 -14.12
N ALA A 160 -6.58 13.20 -12.92
CA ALA A 160 -7.07 14.19 -11.95
C ALA A 160 -6.02 15.21 -11.51
N VAL A 161 -4.73 14.86 -11.58
CA VAL A 161 -3.62 15.78 -11.27
C VAL A 161 -2.95 16.37 -12.52
N GLY A 162 -3.54 16.16 -13.70
CA GLY A 162 -3.02 16.65 -14.97
C GLY A 162 -1.73 15.96 -15.42
N ALA A 163 -1.59 14.67 -15.12
CA ALA A 163 -0.48 13.82 -15.53
C ALA A 163 -0.95 12.67 -16.41
N GLY A 164 -0.03 12.08 -17.17
CA GLY A 164 -0.31 10.89 -17.97
C GLY A 164 0.74 9.79 -17.72
N PRO A 165 0.51 8.58 -18.25
CA PRO A 165 1.43 7.46 -18.11
C PRO A 165 2.87 7.77 -18.55
N GLU A 166 3.03 8.60 -19.57
CA GLU A 166 4.32 8.98 -20.15
C GLU A 166 5.18 9.84 -19.21
N THR A 167 4.57 10.51 -18.22
CA THR A 167 5.28 11.36 -17.24
C THR A 167 5.34 10.75 -15.84
N ALA A 168 4.75 9.57 -15.66
CA ALA A 168 4.62 8.92 -14.36
C ALA A 168 5.59 7.75 -14.17
N ILE A 169 5.98 7.49 -12.93
CA ILE A 169 6.58 6.25 -12.43
C ILE A 169 5.75 5.76 -11.25
N TYR A 170 5.58 4.44 -11.13
CA TYR A 170 4.92 3.83 -9.98
C TYR A 170 5.95 3.22 -9.03
N VAL A 171 5.74 3.39 -7.72
CA VAL A 171 6.59 2.81 -6.68
C VAL A 171 5.71 1.92 -5.80
N GLY A 172 6.08 0.64 -5.67
CA GLY A 172 5.35 -0.31 -4.85
C GLY A 172 6.23 -1.47 -4.41
N ASP A 173 5.76 -2.29 -3.47
CA ASP A 173 6.56 -3.34 -2.83
C ASP A 173 6.10 -4.76 -3.16
N SER A 174 5.10 -4.94 -4.04
CA SER A 174 4.49 -6.22 -4.36
C SER A 174 4.32 -6.48 -5.87
N ASP A 175 4.05 -7.74 -6.23
CA ASP A 175 3.66 -8.14 -7.58
C ASP A 175 2.41 -7.40 -8.07
N VAL A 176 1.47 -7.11 -7.17
CA VAL A 176 0.25 -6.33 -7.47
C VAL A 176 0.60 -4.94 -7.98
N ASP A 177 1.62 -4.31 -7.43
CA ASP A 177 2.08 -2.97 -7.82
C ASP A 177 2.74 -2.99 -9.19
N VAL A 178 3.62 -3.96 -9.41
CA VAL A 178 4.30 -4.16 -10.70
C VAL A 178 3.26 -4.37 -11.81
N HIS A 179 2.31 -5.26 -11.59
CA HIS A 179 1.25 -5.52 -12.56
C HIS A 179 0.33 -4.31 -12.77
N THR A 180 0.03 -3.53 -11.71
CA THR A 180 -0.76 -2.29 -11.83
C THR A 180 -0.08 -1.28 -12.74
N ALA A 181 1.21 -1.05 -12.51
CA ALA A 181 2.02 -0.13 -13.30
C ALA A 181 2.08 -0.57 -14.76
N HIS A 182 2.41 -1.83 -15.02
CA HIS A 182 2.51 -2.37 -16.38
C HIS A 182 1.16 -2.36 -17.12
N ASN A 183 0.06 -2.70 -16.44
CA ASN A 183 -1.28 -2.61 -17.02
C ASN A 183 -1.68 -1.16 -17.36
N ALA A 184 -1.09 -0.16 -16.69
CA ALA A 184 -1.26 1.25 -16.99
C ALA A 184 -0.25 1.79 -18.03
N GLY A 185 0.71 0.99 -18.49
CA GLY A 185 1.79 1.43 -19.37
C GLY A 185 2.84 2.32 -18.69
N ILE A 186 3.04 2.14 -17.39
CA ILE A 186 3.92 2.95 -16.54
C ILE A 186 5.05 2.05 -16.01
N PRO A 187 6.33 2.50 -15.97
CA PRO A 187 7.38 1.73 -15.34
C PRO A 187 7.17 1.64 -13.82
N CYS A 188 7.55 0.49 -13.25
CA CYS A 188 7.49 0.20 -11.83
C CYS A 188 8.88 0.17 -11.20
N ALA A 189 9.07 0.97 -10.15
CA ALA A 189 10.21 0.88 -9.24
C ALA A 189 9.79 0.05 -8.01
N GLY A 190 10.38 -1.15 -7.88
CA GLY A 190 10.08 -2.08 -6.80
C GLY A 190 10.79 -1.71 -5.51
N ALA A 191 10.06 -1.46 -4.44
CA ALA A 191 10.55 -1.11 -3.10
C ALA A 191 10.97 -2.37 -2.33
N VAL A 192 12.26 -2.73 -2.36
CA VAL A 192 12.79 -3.97 -1.74
C VAL A 192 12.67 -3.96 -0.22
N TRP A 193 12.62 -2.78 0.41
CA TRP A 193 12.44 -2.64 1.87
C TRP A 193 11.06 -3.03 2.38
N GLY A 194 10.08 -3.25 1.47
CA GLY A 194 8.68 -3.52 1.80
C GLY A 194 8.39 -4.93 2.28
N PHE A 195 7.14 -5.37 2.12
CA PHE A 195 6.67 -6.64 2.65
C PHE A 195 7.14 -7.85 1.84
N ARG A 196 7.32 -7.71 0.51
CA ARG A 196 7.54 -8.86 -0.41
C ARG A 196 9.01 -9.11 -0.76
N GLY A 197 9.84 -8.09 -0.73
CA GLY A 197 11.27 -8.19 -0.99
C GLY A 197 11.64 -8.40 -2.46
N GLU A 198 12.95 -8.56 -2.67
CA GLU A 198 13.59 -8.54 -3.99
C GLU A 198 13.10 -9.64 -4.93
N GLU A 199 12.99 -10.88 -4.42
CA GLU A 199 12.72 -12.04 -5.27
C GLU A 199 11.32 -11.97 -5.93
N GLU A 200 10.30 -11.54 -5.18
CA GLU A 200 8.94 -11.38 -5.71
C GLU A 200 8.90 -10.25 -6.73
N LEU A 201 9.49 -9.10 -6.42
CA LEU A 201 9.54 -7.94 -7.31
C LEU A 201 10.26 -8.23 -8.62
N ALA A 202 11.41 -8.91 -8.55
CA ALA A 202 12.17 -9.32 -9.74
C ALA A 202 11.39 -10.33 -10.59
N ARG A 203 10.73 -11.29 -9.95
CA ARG A 203 9.89 -12.30 -10.64
C ARG A 203 8.67 -11.65 -11.30
N ALA A 204 8.07 -10.64 -10.67
CA ALA A 204 6.96 -9.87 -11.24
C ALA A 204 7.39 -8.95 -12.39
N GLY A 205 8.70 -8.72 -12.57
CA GLY A 205 9.25 -7.92 -13.65
C GLY A 205 9.36 -6.43 -13.34
N ALA A 206 9.61 -6.04 -12.08
CA ALA A 206 9.86 -4.62 -11.74
C ALA A 206 10.98 -4.06 -12.62
N ASP A 207 10.77 -2.86 -13.21
CA ASP A 207 11.71 -2.25 -14.15
C ASP A 207 13.02 -1.82 -13.48
N VAL A 208 12.94 -1.49 -12.19
CA VAL A 208 14.09 -1.22 -11.32
C VAL A 208 13.79 -1.65 -9.90
N LEU A 209 14.81 -2.11 -9.18
CA LEU A 209 14.74 -2.47 -7.76
C LEU A 209 15.39 -1.36 -6.94
N LEU A 210 14.65 -0.85 -5.96
CA LEU A 210 15.10 0.17 -5.03
C LEU A 210 15.39 -0.48 -3.68
N TYR A 211 16.64 -0.43 -3.23
CA TYR A 211 17.05 -0.90 -1.90
C TYR A 211 16.92 0.18 -0.83
N GLU A 212 16.82 1.44 -1.25
CA GLU A 212 16.58 2.60 -0.39
C GLU A 212 15.73 3.65 -1.14
N PRO A 213 14.92 4.45 -0.43
CA PRO A 213 14.04 5.44 -1.07
C PRO A 213 14.77 6.45 -1.95
N ALA A 214 15.96 6.91 -1.54
CA ALA A 214 16.76 7.88 -2.29
C ALA A 214 17.16 7.40 -3.71
N GLY A 215 17.19 6.08 -3.93
CA GLY A 215 17.43 5.49 -5.25
C GLY A 215 16.44 5.93 -6.32
N LEU A 216 15.21 6.29 -5.93
CA LEU A 216 14.18 6.77 -6.86
C LEU A 216 14.60 8.04 -7.61
N LEU A 217 15.36 8.94 -6.97
CA LEU A 217 15.79 10.19 -7.61
C LEU A 217 16.59 9.95 -8.88
N ARG A 218 17.41 8.87 -8.90
CA ARG A 218 18.16 8.49 -10.10
C ARG A 218 17.25 7.90 -11.17
N CYS A 219 16.18 7.21 -10.78
CA CYS A 219 15.26 6.58 -11.72
C CYS A 219 14.46 7.61 -12.53
N LEU A 220 14.13 8.77 -11.93
CA LEU A 220 13.42 9.86 -12.63
C LEU A 220 14.22 10.48 -13.79
N GLU A 221 15.53 10.24 -13.82
CA GLU A 221 16.42 10.70 -14.90
C GLU A 221 16.64 9.62 -15.97
N LEU A 222 16.34 8.35 -15.65
CA LEU A 222 16.60 7.20 -16.53
C LEU A 222 15.40 6.88 -17.44
N PHE A 223 14.18 7.13 -17.00
CA PHE A 223 12.93 6.89 -17.71
C PHE A 223 12.34 8.18 -18.30
#